data_c1db4f2bc7daa314f8cd62ca5e7aa137
#
_entry.id   c1db4f2bc7daa314f8cd62ca5e7aa137
#
_cell.length_a   1.000
_cell.length_b   1.000
_cell.length_c   1.000
_cell.angle_alpha   90.00
_cell.angle_beta   90.00
_cell.angle_gamma   90.00
#
_symmetry.space_group_name_H-M   'P 1'
#
loop_
_entity.id
_entity.type
_entity.pdbx_description
1 polymer ?
#
loop_
_entity_poly.entity_id
_entity_poly.type
_entity_poly.pdbx_seq_one_letter_code
_entity_poly.pdbx_strand_id
1 'polypeptide(L)'
;MQTPRLLPLLLALGLLAAPAAAVIRIPLHKFTSIRRTMSEAMGPVEHLIAKGPISKYATGEPAVRQGPIPELLKNYMDAQYYGEIGIGTPPQCFTVVFDTGSANLWVPSIHCKLLDIACWTGPWGSWAGPPARGLAGWAAAGSGGLAGWSRAGGRRLQRGRAGRPTVPLGTGTHRKYNSDKSSTYVKNGTTFDIHYGSGSLSGYLSQDTVSVPCNPSSSSPGGVTVQRQTFGEAIKQPGVVFIAAKFDGILGMAYPRISVNNVLPVFDNLMQQKLVDKNVFSFFLNRDPKAQPGGELMLGGTDSKYYRGSLMFHNVTRQAYWQIHMDQLDVGSSLTVCKGGCEAIVDTGTSLIVGPVEEVRELQKAIGAVPLIQGEYMIPCEKVSSLPQVTVKLGGKDYALSPEDYALKVSQAGTTVCLSGFMGMDIPPPGGPLWILGDVFIGRYYTVFDRDQNRVGLAEAARL
;
A
#
# COMPACT_ATOMS: atom_id res chain seq x y z
N MET A 1 -71.41 48.66 0.00
CA MET A 1 -70.05 48.72 -0.68
C MET A 1 -69.03 48.07 0.24
N GLN A 2 -68.71 46.80 0.01
CA GLN A 2 -67.73 46.05 0.79
C GLN A 2 -66.49 45.97 -0.04
N THR A 3 -65.33 46.42 0.49
CA THR A 3 -64.03 46.30 -0.10
C THR A 3 -63.42 44.96 0.26
N PRO A 4 -62.84 44.22 -0.69
CA PRO A 4 -62.16 42.97 -0.38
C PRO A 4 -60.73 43.23 0.15
N ARG A 5 -60.41 42.60 1.30
CA ARG A 5 -59.07 42.56 1.86
C ARG A 5 -58.22 41.59 1.10
N LEU A 6 -57.17 42.08 0.42
CA LEU A 6 -56.04 41.23 -0.16
C LEU A 6 -55.15 40.73 0.97
N LEU A 7 -55.07 39.43 1.11
CA LEU A 7 -54.12 38.71 1.96
C LEU A 7 -52.81 38.59 1.19
N PRO A 8 -51.62 38.98 1.69
CA PRO A 8 -50.37 38.75 1.02
C PRO A 8 -49.96 37.29 1.22
N LEU A 9 -49.81 36.57 0.10
CA LEU A 9 -49.24 35.23 0.04
C LEU A 9 -47.71 35.34 0.26
N LEU A 10 -47.25 35.06 1.46
CA LEU A 10 -45.83 34.89 1.76
C LEU A 10 -45.35 33.56 1.13
N LEU A 11 -44.70 33.63 -0.05
CA LEU A 11 -43.92 32.56 -0.60
C LEU A 11 -42.71 32.34 0.30
N ALA A 12 -42.75 31.33 1.17
CA ALA A 12 -41.57 30.79 1.83
C ALA A 12 -40.73 30.03 0.77
N LEU A 13 -39.78 30.72 0.17
CA LEU A 13 -38.68 30.03 -0.52
C LEU A 13 -37.86 29.25 0.53
N GLY A 14 -38.20 27.99 0.74
CA GLY A 14 -37.33 27.07 1.43
C GLY A 14 -36.09 26.90 0.57
N LEU A 15 -34.98 27.53 0.95
CA LEU A 15 -33.66 27.12 0.50
C LEU A 15 -33.47 25.67 0.95
N LEU A 16 -33.72 24.72 0.05
CA LEU A 16 -33.20 23.36 0.17
C LEU A 16 -31.68 23.51 0.11
N ALA A 17 -31.02 23.58 1.27
CA ALA A 17 -29.60 23.40 1.36
C ALA A 17 -29.31 22.02 0.76
N ALA A 18 -28.65 22.00 -0.39
CA ALA A 18 -28.14 20.76 -0.96
C ALA A 18 -27.29 20.10 0.13
N PRO A 19 -27.45 18.78 0.38
CA PRO A 19 -26.62 18.11 1.36
C PRO A 19 -25.15 18.33 0.99
N ALA A 20 -24.37 18.80 1.95
CA ALA A 20 -22.94 18.98 1.75
C ALA A 20 -22.36 17.65 1.25
N ALA A 21 -21.68 17.70 0.10
CA ALA A 21 -21.07 16.54 -0.52
C ALA A 21 -20.24 15.76 0.50
N ALA A 22 -20.62 14.53 0.78
CA ALA A 22 -19.96 13.72 1.78
C ALA A 22 -18.67 13.13 1.20
N VAL A 23 -17.51 13.59 1.67
CA VAL A 23 -16.22 12.97 1.37
C VAL A 23 -16.16 11.60 2.02
N ILE A 24 -15.93 10.56 1.24
CA ILE A 24 -15.78 9.19 1.72
C ILE A 24 -14.39 9.04 2.32
N ARG A 25 -14.31 8.55 3.56
CA ARG A 25 -13.08 8.47 4.35
C ARG A 25 -12.70 7.02 4.61
N ILE A 26 -11.46 6.68 4.31
CA ILE A 26 -10.90 5.34 4.50
C ILE A 26 -9.68 5.49 5.41
N PRO A 27 -9.75 4.98 6.66
CA PRO A 27 -8.59 4.99 7.54
C PRO A 27 -7.51 4.08 6.97
N LEU A 28 -6.28 4.59 6.93
CA LEU A 28 -5.11 3.84 6.51
C LEU A 28 -4.34 3.36 7.74
N HIS A 29 -3.99 2.08 7.74
CA HIS A 29 -3.18 1.46 8.77
C HIS A 29 -1.72 1.42 8.33
N LYS A 30 -0.82 1.95 9.15
CA LYS A 30 0.61 1.87 8.90
C LYS A 30 1.17 0.54 9.38
N PHE A 31 2.06 -0.07 8.59
CA PHE A 31 2.75 -1.29 8.95
C PHE A 31 4.24 -1.23 8.59
N THR A 32 5.03 -2.15 9.17
CA THR A 32 6.44 -2.30 8.81
C THR A 32 6.56 -2.88 7.41
N SER A 33 7.32 -2.26 6.52
CA SER A 33 7.51 -2.74 5.16
C SER A 33 8.05 -4.18 5.12
N ILE A 34 7.73 -4.92 4.06
CA ILE A 34 8.16 -6.30 3.87
C ILE A 34 9.70 -6.38 3.85
N ARG A 35 10.34 -5.47 3.13
CA ARG A 35 11.79 -5.36 3.07
C ARG A 35 12.41 -5.25 4.45
N ARG A 36 11.85 -4.40 5.30
CA ARG A 36 12.28 -4.21 6.67
C ARG A 36 12.08 -5.48 7.51
N THR A 37 10.93 -6.15 7.37
CA THR A 37 10.64 -7.41 8.07
C THR A 37 11.61 -8.51 7.64
N MET A 38 11.98 -8.57 6.36
CA MET A 38 12.95 -9.56 5.86
C MET A 38 14.36 -9.27 6.35
N SER A 39 14.81 -8.02 6.35
CA SER A 39 16.13 -7.68 6.89
C SER A 39 16.21 -7.97 8.40
N GLU A 40 15.12 -7.79 9.13
CA GLU A 40 14.99 -8.16 10.54
C GLU A 40 15.14 -9.68 10.77
N ALA A 41 14.65 -10.50 9.84
CA ALA A 41 14.67 -11.96 9.94
C ALA A 41 16.03 -12.58 9.53
N MET A 42 16.82 -11.89 8.72
CA MET A 42 18.09 -12.40 8.16
C MET A 42 19.32 -12.15 9.08
N GLY A 43 19.15 -11.51 10.24
CA GLY A 43 20.21 -11.31 11.23
C GLY A 43 20.75 -9.90 11.36
N PRO A 44 21.84 -9.67 12.11
CA PRO A 44 22.37 -8.34 12.36
C PRO A 44 22.76 -7.60 11.09
N VAL A 45 22.49 -6.29 11.05
CA VAL A 45 22.69 -5.41 9.88
C VAL A 45 24.15 -5.44 9.38
N GLU A 46 25.11 -5.72 10.24
CA GLU A 46 26.53 -5.84 9.87
C GLU A 46 26.80 -6.97 8.85
N HIS A 47 25.97 -8.01 8.80
CA HIS A 47 26.04 -9.07 7.79
C HIS A 47 25.41 -8.68 6.45
N LEU A 48 24.66 -7.56 6.40
CA LEU A 48 23.96 -7.07 5.22
C LEU A 48 24.81 -6.07 4.41
N ILE A 49 25.98 -5.69 4.88
CA ILE A 49 26.88 -4.79 4.14
C ILE A 49 27.38 -5.48 2.89
N ALA A 50 27.12 -4.89 1.74
CA ALA A 50 27.52 -5.43 0.44
C ALA A 50 29.05 -5.51 0.31
N LYS A 51 29.58 -6.73 0.21
CA LYS A 51 30.98 -6.97 -0.16
C LYS A 51 31.07 -7.12 -1.68
N GLY A 52 31.22 -6.00 -2.40
CA GLY A 52 31.51 -5.97 -3.83
C GLY A 52 30.31 -5.67 -4.76
N PRO A 53 30.55 -5.38 -6.04
CA PRO A 53 29.51 -4.95 -6.99
C PRO A 53 28.58 -6.12 -7.33
N ILE A 54 27.26 -5.92 -7.14
CA ILE A 54 26.23 -6.86 -7.59
C ILE A 54 25.98 -6.62 -9.08
N SER A 55 26.82 -7.26 -9.91
CA SER A 55 26.65 -7.30 -11.37
C SER A 55 26.24 -8.71 -11.82
N LYS A 56 25.04 -9.19 -11.48
CA LYS A 56 24.61 -10.54 -11.95
C LYS A 56 23.15 -10.69 -12.37
N TYR A 57 22.39 -9.63 -12.60
CA TYR A 57 21.02 -9.75 -13.13
C TYR A 57 20.74 -8.87 -14.37
N ALA A 58 21.71 -8.77 -15.27
CA ALA A 58 21.53 -8.13 -16.56
C ALA A 58 22.06 -9.05 -17.68
N THR A 59 21.43 -10.21 -17.88
CA THR A 59 21.60 -10.98 -19.12
C THR A 59 20.27 -11.66 -19.46
N GLY A 60 19.44 -10.95 -20.20
CA GLY A 60 18.27 -11.46 -20.87
C GLY A 60 17.98 -10.55 -22.06
N GLU A 61 18.19 -11.05 -23.27
CA GLU A 61 17.99 -10.34 -24.53
C GLU A 61 16.57 -9.72 -24.62
N PRO A 62 16.42 -8.54 -25.27
CA PRO A 62 15.13 -7.89 -25.41
C PRO A 62 14.30 -8.61 -26.46
N ALA A 63 13.34 -9.42 -26.03
CA ALA A 63 12.27 -9.87 -26.92
C ALA A 63 11.35 -8.68 -27.19
N VAL A 64 11.42 -8.14 -28.38
CA VAL A 64 10.47 -7.14 -28.91
C VAL A 64 9.09 -7.81 -28.97
N ARG A 65 8.26 -7.56 -27.97
CA ARG A 65 6.82 -7.82 -28.03
C ARG A 65 6.11 -6.46 -27.99
N GLN A 66 5.45 -6.14 -29.07
CA GLN A 66 4.42 -5.09 -29.10
C GLN A 66 3.22 -5.61 -28.27
N GLY A 67 3.23 -5.26 -27.00
CA GLY A 67 2.18 -5.54 -26.02
C GLY A 67 1.99 -4.34 -25.10
N PRO A 68 0.97 -4.33 -24.23
CA PRO A 68 0.82 -3.27 -23.25
C PRO A 68 2.12 -3.08 -22.47
N ILE A 69 2.44 -1.84 -22.13
CA ILE A 69 3.68 -1.46 -21.42
C ILE A 69 3.73 -2.30 -20.14
N PRO A 70 4.78 -3.13 -19.93
CA PRO A 70 4.87 -3.91 -18.71
C PRO A 70 4.92 -2.96 -17.52
N GLU A 71 4.16 -3.27 -16.45
CA GLU A 71 4.17 -2.56 -15.18
C GLU A 71 5.47 -2.85 -14.43
N LEU A 72 6.57 -2.21 -14.83
CA LEU A 72 7.92 -2.46 -14.32
C LEU A 72 8.25 -1.75 -13.00
N LEU A 73 7.31 -0.98 -12.42
CA LEU A 73 7.65 0.07 -11.46
C LEU A 73 7.28 -0.17 -10.00
N LYS A 74 6.88 -1.38 -9.58
CA LYS A 74 6.31 -1.54 -8.24
C LYS A 74 7.19 -2.28 -7.28
N ASN A 75 7.53 -1.58 -6.20
CA ASN A 75 8.31 -2.12 -5.10
C ASN A 75 7.44 -2.30 -3.84
N TYR A 76 6.53 -3.28 -3.84
CA TYR A 76 5.68 -3.59 -2.67
C TYR A 76 6.46 -4.07 -1.44
N MET A 77 7.75 -4.33 -1.56
CA MET A 77 8.60 -4.63 -0.40
C MET A 77 8.64 -3.47 0.58
N ASP A 78 8.34 -2.26 0.11
CA ASP A 78 8.40 -1.03 0.86
C ASP A 78 7.02 -0.38 1.15
N ALA A 79 5.90 -0.96 0.65
CA ALA A 79 4.56 -0.47 1.00
C ALA A 79 4.35 -0.45 2.52
N GLN A 80 3.81 0.64 3.06
CA GLN A 80 3.65 0.85 4.49
C GLN A 80 2.22 1.14 4.94
N TYR A 81 1.28 1.35 4.02
CA TYR A 81 -0.10 1.71 4.33
C TYR A 81 -1.09 0.82 3.61
N TYR A 82 -2.10 0.33 4.33
CA TYR A 82 -3.22 -0.40 3.77
C TYR A 82 -4.54 0.10 4.37
N GLY A 83 -5.64 -0.17 3.68
CA GLY A 83 -6.98 -0.01 4.22
C GLY A 83 -7.83 -1.25 3.93
N GLU A 84 -9.08 -1.24 4.35
CA GLU A 84 -9.98 -2.36 4.16
C GLU A 84 -11.02 -2.08 3.07
N ILE A 85 -11.24 -3.08 2.20
CA ILE A 85 -12.33 -3.12 1.22
C ILE A 85 -13.16 -4.39 1.41
N GLY A 86 -14.41 -4.36 0.93
CA GLY A 86 -15.26 -5.56 0.84
C GLY A 86 -15.47 -5.96 -0.61
N ILE A 87 -15.50 -7.26 -0.90
CA ILE A 87 -15.84 -7.80 -2.21
C ILE A 87 -16.96 -8.82 -2.05
N GLY A 88 -18.03 -8.65 -2.84
CA GLY A 88 -19.18 -9.56 -2.86
C GLY A 88 -20.35 -9.12 -1.99
N THR A 89 -21.42 -9.93 -2.03
CA THR A 89 -22.63 -9.74 -1.25
C THR A 89 -23.04 -11.06 -0.58
N PRO A 90 -22.91 -11.19 0.76
CA PRO A 90 -22.39 -10.20 1.70
C PRO A 90 -20.90 -9.92 1.48
N PRO A 91 -20.37 -8.75 1.94
CA PRO A 91 -18.99 -8.35 1.67
C PRO A 91 -18.00 -9.27 2.40
N GLN A 92 -17.00 -9.74 1.69
CA GLN A 92 -15.82 -10.41 2.21
C GLN A 92 -14.72 -9.36 2.32
N CYS A 93 -14.20 -9.13 3.53
CA CYS A 93 -13.24 -8.06 3.81
C CYS A 93 -11.81 -8.46 3.44
N PHE A 94 -11.08 -7.51 2.83
CA PHE A 94 -9.67 -7.65 2.46
C PHE A 94 -8.91 -6.40 2.86
N THR A 95 -7.69 -6.59 3.34
CA THR A 95 -6.72 -5.50 3.49
C THR A 95 -5.99 -5.31 2.16
N VAL A 96 -5.98 -4.08 1.64
CA VAL A 96 -5.35 -3.77 0.35
C VAL A 96 -4.47 -2.53 0.44
N VAL A 97 -3.41 -2.52 -0.35
CA VAL A 97 -2.67 -1.29 -0.63
C VAL A 97 -3.45 -0.49 -1.67
N PHE A 98 -3.71 0.79 -1.37
CA PHE A 98 -4.26 1.73 -2.35
C PHE A 98 -3.09 2.34 -3.12
N ASP A 99 -2.90 1.89 -4.34
CA ASP A 99 -1.66 2.04 -5.11
C ASP A 99 -1.85 2.94 -6.33
N THR A 100 -1.35 4.18 -6.27
CA THR A 100 -1.41 5.12 -7.41
C THR A 100 -0.39 4.81 -8.50
N GLY A 101 0.50 3.86 -8.29
CA GLY A 101 1.42 3.31 -9.29
C GLY A 101 0.84 2.12 -10.05
N SER A 102 -0.40 1.63 -9.79
CA SER A 102 -1.07 0.57 -10.55
C SER A 102 -2.54 0.85 -10.82
N ALA A 103 -3.15 0.02 -11.68
CA ALA A 103 -4.50 0.25 -12.16
C ALA A 103 -5.47 -0.94 -11.95
N ASN A 104 -5.00 -2.09 -11.49
CA ASN A 104 -5.85 -3.27 -11.30
C ASN A 104 -6.17 -3.50 -9.81
N LEU A 105 -7.39 -3.99 -9.53
CA LEU A 105 -7.73 -4.61 -8.26
C LEU A 105 -7.46 -6.11 -8.35
N TRP A 106 -6.78 -6.67 -7.35
CA TRP A 106 -6.69 -8.12 -7.20
C TRP A 106 -6.63 -8.54 -5.73
N VAL A 107 -7.11 -9.74 -5.44
CA VAL A 107 -7.06 -10.40 -4.13
C VAL A 107 -6.78 -11.90 -4.31
N PRO A 108 -6.28 -12.61 -3.27
CA PRO A 108 -6.11 -14.06 -3.35
C PRO A 108 -7.45 -14.79 -3.49
N SER A 109 -7.47 -15.87 -4.27
CA SER A 109 -8.62 -16.75 -4.46
C SER A 109 -8.59 -17.96 -3.53
N ILE A 110 -9.75 -18.49 -3.16
CA ILE A 110 -9.83 -19.83 -2.51
C ILE A 110 -9.28 -20.94 -3.42
N HIS A 111 -9.25 -20.72 -4.74
CA HIS A 111 -8.72 -21.65 -5.72
C HIS A 111 -7.19 -21.58 -5.87
N CYS A 112 -6.52 -20.84 -4.99
CA CYS A 112 -5.06 -20.78 -4.97
C CYS A 112 -4.43 -22.14 -4.72
N LYS A 113 -3.38 -22.47 -5.49
CA LYS A 113 -2.76 -23.79 -5.49
C LYS A 113 -2.13 -24.11 -4.14
N LEU A 114 -2.33 -25.37 -3.66
CA LEU A 114 -1.83 -25.85 -2.37
C LEU A 114 -0.29 -25.73 -2.20
N LEU A 115 0.44 -25.73 -3.30
CA LEU A 115 1.90 -25.61 -3.30
C LEU A 115 2.38 -24.15 -3.35
N ASP A 116 1.48 -23.19 -3.47
CA ASP A 116 1.83 -21.75 -3.44
C ASP A 116 1.83 -21.27 -1.99
N ILE A 117 3.02 -21.20 -1.42
CA ILE A 117 3.22 -20.83 -0.01
C ILE A 117 2.64 -19.44 0.28
N ALA A 118 2.74 -18.48 -0.65
CA ALA A 118 2.19 -17.13 -0.48
C ALA A 118 0.69 -17.10 -0.26
N CYS A 119 -0.04 -18.09 -0.77
CA CYS A 119 -1.48 -18.23 -0.53
C CYS A 119 -1.85 -18.78 0.84
N TRP A 120 -0.91 -19.37 1.57
CA TRP A 120 -1.19 -20.12 2.80
C TRP A 120 -0.49 -19.56 4.03
N THR A 121 0.58 -18.81 3.87
CA THR A 121 1.35 -18.25 4.98
C THR A 121 1.16 -16.74 5.08
N GLY A 122 0.58 -16.31 6.19
CA GLY A 122 0.77 -14.95 6.70
C GLY A 122 2.02 -14.92 7.59
N PRO A 123 2.41 -13.76 8.17
CA PRO A 123 3.66 -13.59 8.86
C PRO A 123 3.82 -14.60 10.01
N TRP A 124 4.71 -15.58 9.83
CA TRP A 124 5.22 -16.49 10.86
C TRP A 124 4.18 -17.30 11.66
N GLY A 125 3.40 -18.11 10.97
CA GLY A 125 2.71 -19.24 11.59
C GLY A 125 3.71 -20.38 11.81
N SER A 126 3.84 -20.85 13.06
CA SER A 126 4.60 -22.07 13.40
C SER A 126 4.24 -23.20 12.43
N TRP A 127 5.25 -23.80 11.84
CA TRP A 127 5.15 -25.04 11.09
C TRP A 127 4.58 -26.15 12.01
N ALA A 128 3.27 -26.27 12.08
CA ALA A 128 2.64 -27.51 12.44
C ALA A 128 2.69 -28.38 11.18
N GLY A 129 3.66 -29.26 11.07
CA GLY A 129 3.74 -30.26 10.02
C GLY A 129 2.39 -30.99 9.90
N PRO A 130 2.09 -31.55 8.71
CA PRO A 130 0.86 -32.31 8.52
C PRO A 130 0.75 -33.39 9.59
N PRO A 131 -0.48 -33.65 10.14
CA PRO A 131 -0.65 -34.68 11.13
C PRO A 131 -0.12 -36.01 10.55
N ALA A 132 0.88 -36.58 11.21
CA ALA A 132 1.39 -37.89 10.86
C ALA A 132 0.21 -38.89 10.95
N ARG A 133 -0.30 -39.31 9.79
CA ARG A 133 -1.19 -40.46 9.71
C ARG A 133 -0.40 -41.65 10.20
N GLY A 134 -0.88 -42.21 11.30
CA GLY A 134 -0.28 -43.34 11.94
C GLY A 134 -0.06 -44.50 10.98
N LEU A 135 1.18 -44.94 10.90
CA LEU A 135 1.52 -46.28 10.54
C LEU A 135 1.52 -47.08 11.85
N ALA A 136 0.35 -47.69 12.13
CA ALA A 136 0.27 -48.73 13.14
C ALA A 136 0.91 -50.00 12.63
N GLY A 137 1.76 -50.59 13.44
CA GLY A 137 2.09 -52.00 13.35
C GLY A 137 3.59 -52.30 13.25
N TRP A 138 4.20 -52.64 14.33
CA TRP A 138 4.65 -54.03 14.59
C TRP A 138 5.32 -54.11 15.97
N ALA A 139 4.90 -55.13 16.68
CA ALA A 139 5.19 -55.45 18.04
C ALA A 139 6.62 -55.88 18.31
N ALA A 140 7.10 -55.67 19.54
CA ALA A 140 7.68 -56.79 20.31
C ALA A 140 7.90 -56.39 21.77
N ALA A 141 7.40 -57.23 22.59
CA ALA A 141 7.46 -57.54 23.97
C ALA A 141 8.72 -57.17 24.77
N GLY A 142 8.52 -56.87 26.06
CA GLY A 142 9.59 -56.97 27.06
C GLY A 142 9.29 -56.21 28.38
N SER A 143 8.54 -56.88 29.24
CA SER A 143 8.67 -57.04 30.70
C SER A 143 9.07 -55.90 31.65
N GLY A 144 8.27 -55.65 32.63
CA GLY A 144 8.71 -55.65 34.02
C GLY A 144 8.48 -54.43 34.88
N GLY A 145 7.63 -54.51 35.89
CA GLY A 145 7.92 -54.04 37.22
C GLY A 145 7.11 -52.86 37.81
N LEU A 146 6.01 -53.10 38.42
CA LEU A 146 5.56 -52.92 39.83
C LEU A 146 5.65 -51.51 40.52
N ALA A 147 4.48 -51.14 41.05
CA ALA A 147 4.20 -50.53 42.35
C ALA A 147 4.49 -49.03 42.51
N GLY A 148 3.67 -48.21 43.08
CA GLY A 148 2.58 -48.31 44.03
C GLY A 148 2.15 -46.94 44.52
N TRP A 149 0.90 -46.78 44.85
CA TRP A 149 0.24 -45.97 45.87
C TRP A 149 0.75 -44.55 46.24
N SER A 150 -0.05 -43.49 46.24
CA SER A 150 -1.06 -43.21 47.28
C SER A 150 -1.83 -41.91 47.03
N ARG A 151 -3.05 -41.88 47.57
CA ARG A 151 -4.03 -40.79 47.67
C ARG A 151 -3.61 -39.71 48.66
N ALA A 152 -3.97 -38.44 48.40
CA ALA A 152 -4.59 -37.48 49.32
C ALA A 152 -4.88 -36.21 48.48
N GLY A 153 -6.05 -35.64 48.34
CA GLY A 153 -6.99 -35.19 49.33
C GLY A 153 -6.80 -33.66 49.54
N GLY A 154 -7.67 -32.78 48.96
CA GLY A 154 -7.75 -31.48 49.59
C GLY A 154 -8.11 -30.27 48.71
N ARG A 155 -9.44 -29.96 48.68
CA ARG A 155 -10.00 -28.59 48.71
C ARG A 155 -9.94 -27.67 47.49
N ARG A 156 -11.13 -27.52 46.94
CA ARG A 156 -11.68 -26.42 46.11
C ARG A 156 -11.47 -25.07 46.73
N LEU A 157 -10.87 -24.14 46.01
CA LEU A 157 -11.08 -22.68 46.16
C LEU A 157 -11.39 -22.09 44.80
N GLN A 158 -12.66 -21.76 44.59
CA GLN A 158 -13.12 -20.92 43.50
C GLN A 158 -12.58 -19.51 43.76
N ARG A 159 -11.74 -18.98 42.87
CA ARG A 159 -11.54 -17.56 42.69
C ARG A 159 -11.92 -17.20 41.24
N GLY A 160 -13.01 -16.44 41.13
CA GLY A 160 -13.43 -15.82 39.90
C GLY A 160 -12.29 -14.99 39.29
N ARG A 161 -11.88 -15.34 38.09
CA ARG A 161 -11.08 -14.47 37.23
C ARG A 161 -12.02 -13.76 36.28
N ALA A 162 -12.15 -12.46 36.47
CA ALA A 162 -12.67 -11.57 35.45
C ALA A 162 -11.90 -11.82 34.15
N GLY A 163 -12.62 -12.25 33.11
CA GLY A 163 -12.06 -12.49 31.80
C GLY A 163 -11.49 -11.17 31.23
N ARG A 164 -10.16 -11.10 31.08
CA ARG A 164 -9.58 -10.19 30.10
C ARG A 164 -10.14 -10.60 28.73
N PRO A 165 -10.61 -9.67 27.91
CA PRO A 165 -10.90 -9.99 26.53
C PRO A 165 -9.55 -10.38 25.87
N THR A 166 -9.40 -11.66 25.61
CA THR A 166 -8.37 -12.17 24.72
C THR A 166 -8.78 -11.75 23.33
N VAL A 167 -8.18 -10.68 22.82
CA VAL A 167 -8.13 -10.42 21.37
C VAL A 167 -7.50 -11.67 20.76
N PRO A 168 -8.17 -12.40 19.85
CA PRO A 168 -7.53 -13.50 19.16
C PRO A 168 -6.34 -12.92 18.40
N LEU A 169 -5.15 -13.36 18.76
CA LEU A 169 -3.97 -13.13 17.94
C LEU A 169 -4.23 -13.86 16.62
N GLY A 170 -4.62 -13.09 15.58
CA GLY A 170 -4.97 -13.63 14.28
C GLY A 170 -3.82 -14.46 13.75
N THR A 171 -4.04 -15.74 13.57
CA THR A 171 -3.17 -16.65 12.84
C THR A 171 -3.11 -16.16 11.40
N GLY A 172 -2.00 -15.52 11.03
CA GLY A 172 -1.84 -14.77 9.80
C GLY A 172 -1.84 -15.63 8.54
N THR A 173 -3.00 -15.94 8.01
CA THR A 173 -3.19 -16.37 6.63
C THR A 173 -3.87 -15.24 5.88
N HIS A 174 -3.44 -14.96 4.62
CA HIS A 174 -4.14 -14.02 3.76
C HIS A 174 -5.60 -14.43 3.60
N ARG A 175 -6.50 -13.43 3.66
CA ARG A 175 -7.93 -13.63 3.37
C ARG A 175 -8.05 -13.99 1.89
N LYS A 176 -9.00 -14.87 1.55
CA LYS A 176 -9.20 -15.38 0.19
C LYS A 176 -10.65 -15.16 -0.23
N TYR A 177 -10.81 -14.61 -1.43
CA TYR A 177 -12.12 -14.44 -2.03
C TYR A 177 -12.75 -15.80 -2.38
N ASN A 178 -14.01 -15.96 -2.00
CA ASN A 178 -14.83 -17.13 -2.30
C ASN A 178 -16.08 -16.70 -3.09
N SER A 179 -16.08 -16.95 -4.39
CA SER A 179 -17.18 -16.63 -5.28
C SER A 179 -18.50 -17.31 -4.89
N ASP A 180 -18.45 -18.52 -4.32
CA ASP A 180 -19.65 -19.25 -3.90
C ASP A 180 -20.39 -18.57 -2.74
N LYS A 181 -19.73 -17.64 -2.05
CA LYS A 181 -20.32 -16.88 -0.94
C LYS A 181 -20.91 -15.54 -1.38
N SER A 182 -20.86 -15.19 -2.66
CA SER A 182 -21.37 -13.91 -3.15
C SER A 182 -22.55 -14.08 -4.09
N SER A 183 -23.67 -13.45 -3.75
CA SER A 183 -24.87 -13.43 -4.60
C SER A 183 -24.75 -12.48 -5.80
N THR A 184 -23.75 -11.58 -5.81
CA THR A 184 -23.50 -10.62 -6.89
C THR A 184 -22.33 -10.99 -7.78
N TYR A 185 -21.72 -12.17 -7.53
CA TYR A 185 -20.63 -12.70 -8.35
C TYR A 185 -21.06 -12.98 -9.78
N VAL A 186 -20.23 -12.55 -10.73
CA VAL A 186 -20.35 -12.89 -12.15
C VAL A 186 -19.04 -13.47 -12.65
N LYS A 187 -19.11 -14.68 -13.21
CA LYS A 187 -17.94 -15.36 -13.77
C LYS A 187 -17.43 -14.61 -15.00
N ASN A 188 -16.13 -14.33 -15.06
CA ASN A 188 -15.43 -13.86 -16.25
C ASN A 188 -14.50 -14.96 -16.79
N GLY A 189 -13.50 -15.37 -15.99
CA GLY A 189 -12.61 -16.50 -16.32
C GLY A 189 -11.46 -16.16 -17.26
N THR A 190 -11.34 -14.93 -17.76
CA THR A 190 -10.20 -14.49 -18.57
C THR A 190 -8.92 -14.61 -17.77
N THR A 191 -7.86 -15.16 -18.35
CA THR A 191 -6.54 -15.26 -17.69
C THR A 191 -6.01 -13.88 -17.35
N PHE A 192 -5.37 -13.79 -16.20
CA PHE A 192 -4.86 -12.56 -15.61
C PHE A 192 -3.46 -12.78 -15.07
N ASP A 193 -2.49 -12.05 -15.62
CA ASP A 193 -1.08 -12.10 -15.23
C ASP A 193 -0.58 -10.68 -15.03
N ILE A 194 -0.03 -10.40 -13.85
CA ILE A 194 0.62 -9.12 -13.53
C ILE A 194 2.06 -9.36 -13.14
N HIS A 195 2.94 -8.49 -13.64
CA HIS A 195 4.35 -8.45 -13.28
C HIS A 195 4.64 -7.13 -12.56
N TYR A 196 5.10 -7.21 -11.32
CA TYR A 196 5.58 -6.08 -10.52
C TYR A 196 7.10 -6.11 -10.43
N GLY A 197 7.73 -5.00 -10.11
CA GLY A 197 9.17 -4.96 -9.86
C GLY A 197 9.64 -5.91 -8.75
N SER A 198 8.75 -6.25 -7.81
CA SER A 198 9.02 -7.10 -6.65
C SER A 198 8.48 -8.53 -6.76
N GLY A 199 7.74 -8.87 -7.83
CA GLY A 199 7.15 -10.20 -8.01
C GLY A 199 6.11 -10.25 -9.12
N SER A 200 5.54 -11.42 -9.33
CA SER A 200 4.45 -11.62 -10.29
C SER A 200 3.30 -12.38 -9.67
N LEU A 201 2.14 -12.32 -10.26
CA LEU A 201 1.01 -13.16 -9.92
C LEU A 201 0.24 -13.58 -11.15
N SER A 202 -0.42 -14.72 -11.07
CA SER A 202 -1.27 -15.26 -12.13
C SER A 202 -2.61 -15.65 -11.54
N GLY A 203 -3.65 -15.53 -12.36
CA GLY A 203 -5.00 -15.88 -11.96
C GLY A 203 -6.00 -15.75 -13.08
N TYR A 204 -7.20 -15.37 -12.75
CA TYR A 204 -8.28 -15.10 -13.69
C TYR A 204 -9.12 -13.92 -13.21
N LEU A 205 -9.83 -13.31 -14.15
CA LEU A 205 -10.74 -12.21 -13.85
C LEU A 205 -12.09 -12.74 -13.34
N SER A 206 -12.63 -12.02 -12.37
CA SER A 206 -13.98 -12.16 -11.85
C SER A 206 -14.63 -10.79 -11.76
N GLN A 207 -15.96 -10.77 -11.65
CA GLN A 207 -16.70 -9.52 -11.47
C GLN A 207 -17.61 -9.64 -10.24
N ASP A 208 -17.58 -8.61 -9.39
CA ASP A 208 -18.45 -8.55 -8.22
C ASP A 208 -18.63 -7.10 -7.74
N THR A 209 -19.39 -6.92 -6.67
CA THR A 209 -19.59 -5.65 -5.98
C THR A 209 -18.40 -5.36 -5.07
N VAL A 210 -17.89 -4.13 -5.08
CA VAL A 210 -16.79 -3.68 -4.20
C VAL A 210 -17.29 -2.56 -3.30
N SER A 211 -17.16 -2.72 -1.99
CA SER A 211 -17.48 -1.71 -0.97
C SER A 211 -16.21 -1.11 -0.37
N VAL A 212 -16.22 0.20 -0.17
CA VAL A 212 -15.09 0.96 0.38
C VAL A 212 -15.60 1.93 1.45
N PRO A 213 -15.26 1.74 2.72
CA PRO A 213 -14.57 0.58 3.34
C PRO A 213 -15.42 -0.69 3.35
N CYS A 214 -14.86 -1.81 3.83
CA CYS A 214 -15.54 -3.13 3.82
C CYS A 214 -16.90 -3.10 4.50
N ASN A 215 -16.96 -2.60 5.70
CA ASN A 215 -18.20 -2.45 6.46
C ASN A 215 -18.42 -0.95 6.70
N PRO A 216 -19.35 -0.30 6.03
CA PRO A 216 -19.79 1.03 6.41
C PRO A 216 -20.51 0.93 7.76
N SER A 217 -19.73 0.86 8.85
CA SER A 217 -20.27 0.89 10.21
C SER A 217 -20.72 2.30 10.56
N SER A 218 -21.56 2.42 11.59
CA SER A 218 -22.05 3.69 12.12
C SER A 218 -20.96 4.72 12.51
N SER A 219 -19.70 4.27 12.61
CA SER A 219 -18.54 5.12 12.88
C SER A 219 -17.88 5.70 11.61
N SER A 220 -18.26 5.25 10.42
CA SER A 220 -17.84 5.80 9.12
C SER A 220 -19.08 5.97 8.25
N PRO A 221 -19.93 6.96 8.53
CA PRO A 221 -21.06 7.26 7.66
C PRO A 221 -20.53 7.75 6.32
N GLY A 222 -20.79 7.01 5.24
CA GLY A 222 -20.42 7.41 3.89
C GLY A 222 -19.57 6.41 3.12
N GLY A 223 -19.61 5.11 3.43
CA GLY A 223 -19.03 4.09 2.55
C GLY A 223 -19.69 4.08 1.16
N VAL A 224 -18.94 3.68 0.14
CA VAL A 224 -19.41 3.59 -1.24
C VAL A 224 -19.38 2.14 -1.72
N THR A 225 -20.34 1.80 -2.57
CA THR A 225 -20.46 0.46 -3.17
C THR A 225 -20.43 0.57 -4.69
N VAL A 226 -19.34 0.08 -5.27
CA VAL A 226 -19.13 0.04 -6.73
C VAL A 226 -19.69 -1.28 -7.25
N GLN A 227 -20.66 -1.21 -8.16
CA GLN A 227 -21.27 -2.37 -8.75
C GLN A 227 -20.46 -2.89 -9.93
N ARG A 228 -20.49 -4.22 -10.17
CA ARG A 228 -19.90 -4.86 -11.35
C ARG A 228 -18.44 -4.48 -11.58
N GLN A 229 -17.64 -4.48 -10.50
CA GLN A 229 -16.21 -4.28 -10.61
C GLN A 229 -15.53 -5.57 -11.05
N THR A 230 -14.81 -5.51 -12.17
CA THR A 230 -13.93 -6.59 -12.59
C THR A 230 -12.61 -6.52 -11.82
N PHE A 231 -12.13 -7.66 -11.32
CA PHE A 231 -10.90 -7.76 -10.55
C PHE A 231 -10.20 -9.09 -10.79
N GLY A 232 -8.92 -9.17 -10.41
CA GLY A 232 -8.13 -10.39 -10.49
C GLY A 232 -8.29 -11.27 -9.25
N GLU A 233 -8.64 -12.55 -9.45
CA GLU A 233 -8.49 -13.59 -8.44
C GLU A 233 -7.12 -14.25 -8.62
N ALA A 234 -6.19 -14.00 -7.69
CA ALA A 234 -4.86 -14.57 -7.75
C ALA A 234 -4.89 -16.05 -7.29
N ILE A 235 -4.42 -16.95 -8.15
CA ILE A 235 -4.31 -18.39 -7.89
C ILE A 235 -2.87 -18.86 -7.76
N LYS A 236 -1.91 -17.99 -8.11
CA LYS A 236 -0.47 -18.23 -8.00
C LYS A 236 0.22 -16.90 -7.74
N GLN A 237 1.00 -16.85 -6.67
CA GLN A 237 1.74 -15.66 -6.21
C GLN A 237 3.22 -16.08 -5.94
N PRO A 238 4.00 -16.39 -7.01
CA PRO A 238 5.37 -16.82 -6.81
C PRO A 238 6.22 -15.66 -6.30
N GLY A 239 6.88 -15.89 -5.16
CA GLY A 239 7.81 -14.93 -4.58
C GLY A 239 7.63 -14.70 -3.10
N VAL A 240 8.75 -14.46 -2.42
CA VAL A 240 8.81 -14.22 -0.97
C VAL A 240 8.09 -12.93 -0.55
N VAL A 241 7.90 -12.00 -1.48
CA VAL A 241 7.25 -10.70 -1.22
C VAL A 241 5.82 -10.88 -0.71
N PHE A 242 5.02 -11.66 -1.43
CA PHE A 242 3.63 -11.90 -1.04
C PHE A 242 3.49 -12.81 0.18
N ILE A 243 4.49 -13.67 0.44
CA ILE A 243 4.56 -14.46 1.67
C ILE A 243 4.69 -13.55 2.90
N ALA A 244 5.52 -12.50 2.80
CA ALA A 244 5.80 -11.58 3.89
C ALA A 244 4.83 -10.38 3.93
N ALA A 245 3.95 -10.21 2.94
CA ALA A 245 2.99 -9.12 2.86
C ALA A 245 2.03 -9.14 4.05
N LYS A 246 1.76 -7.96 4.58
CA LYS A 246 0.76 -7.76 5.66
C LYS A 246 -0.59 -7.27 5.13
N PHE A 247 -0.76 -7.31 3.83
CA PHE A 247 -1.98 -7.00 3.10
C PHE A 247 -2.38 -8.20 2.24
N ASP A 248 -3.67 -8.31 1.93
CA ASP A 248 -4.19 -9.42 1.14
C ASP A 248 -4.05 -9.17 -0.37
N GLY A 249 -4.22 -7.92 -0.81
CA GLY A 249 -4.24 -7.57 -2.23
C GLY A 249 -3.89 -6.12 -2.48
N ILE A 250 -4.11 -5.69 -3.72
CA ILE A 250 -3.80 -4.34 -4.18
C ILE A 250 -5.01 -3.77 -4.91
N LEU A 251 -5.34 -2.51 -4.63
CA LEU A 251 -6.30 -1.71 -5.36
C LEU A 251 -5.56 -0.60 -6.10
N GLY A 252 -5.38 -0.79 -7.41
CA GLY A 252 -4.72 0.18 -8.27
C GLY A 252 -5.58 1.41 -8.52
N MET A 253 -4.96 2.61 -8.41
CA MET A 253 -5.61 3.92 -8.54
C MET A 253 -4.99 4.79 -9.64
N ALA A 254 -4.16 4.22 -10.52
CA ALA A 254 -3.63 4.87 -11.70
C ALA A 254 -4.66 4.89 -12.84
N TYR A 255 -4.26 5.43 -13.98
CA TYR A 255 -5.11 5.55 -15.17
C TYR A 255 -5.37 4.20 -15.86
N PRO A 256 -6.52 4.05 -16.56
CA PRO A 256 -6.88 2.81 -17.24
C PRO A 256 -5.85 2.33 -18.27
N ARG A 257 -5.03 3.24 -18.79
CA ARG A 257 -4.03 2.94 -19.84
C ARG A 257 -3.03 1.87 -19.46
N ILE A 258 -2.73 1.72 -18.15
CA ILE A 258 -1.80 0.70 -17.66
C ILE A 258 -2.52 -0.49 -17.01
N SER A 259 -3.84 -0.55 -17.10
CA SER A 259 -4.59 -1.70 -16.58
C SER A 259 -4.38 -2.92 -17.44
N VAL A 260 -3.99 -4.02 -16.82
CA VAL A 260 -3.88 -5.33 -17.47
C VAL A 260 -5.27 -5.79 -17.95
N ASN A 261 -5.33 -6.34 -19.15
CA ASN A 261 -6.56 -6.75 -19.83
C ASN A 261 -7.58 -5.61 -20.03
N ASN A 262 -7.16 -4.35 -19.99
CA ASN A 262 -8.02 -3.17 -20.09
C ASN A 262 -9.19 -3.18 -19.08
N VAL A 263 -8.99 -3.78 -17.93
CA VAL A 263 -9.98 -3.77 -16.84
C VAL A 263 -10.16 -2.35 -16.33
N LEU A 264 -11.40 -1.92 -16.17
CA LEU A 264 -11.70 -0.58 -15.64
C LEU A 264 -11.25 -0.49 -14.17
N PRO A 265 -10.35 0.45 -13.81
CA PRO A 265 -9.93 0.63 -12.42
C PRO A 265 -11.10 0.99 -11.50
N VAL A 266 -10.98 0.65 -10.21
CA VAL A 266 -12.07 0.88 -9.24
C VAL A 266 -12.49 2.35 -9.18
N PHE A 267 -11.55 3.29 -9.17
CA PHE A 267 -11.87 4.71 -9.12
C PHE A 267 -12.54 5.21 -10.41
N ASP A 268 -12.14 4.69 -11.58
CA ASP A 268 -12.81 4.98 -12.86
C ASP A 268 -14.24 4.46 -12.89
N ASN A 269 -14.49 3.25 -12.37
CA ASN A 269 -15.81 2.69 -12.25
C ASN A 269 -16.69 3.51 -11.27
N LEU A 270 -16.10 3.95 -10.17
CA LEU A 270 -16.74 4.82 -9.18
C LEU A 270 -17.17 6.17 -9.82
N MET A 271 -16.30 6.78 -10.64
CA MET A 271 -16.61 7.98 -11.41
C MET A 271 -17.75 7.75 -12.42
N GLN A 272 -17.70 6.64 -13.18
CA GLN A 272 -18.75 6.30 -14.16
C GLN A 272 -20.11 6.08 -13.51
N GLN A 273 -20.15 5.51 -12.32
CA GLN A 273 -21.39 5.31 -11.55
C GLN A 273 -21.81 6.58 -10.77
N LYS A 274 -21.04 7.67 -10.87
CA LYS A 274 -21.32 8.96 -10.19
C LYS A 274 -21.48 8.80 -8.67
N LEU A 275 -20.61 8.00 -8.07
CA LEU A 275 -20.64 7.68 -6.64
C LEU A 275 -19.83 8.67 -5.79
N VAL A 276 -19.15 9.61 -6.42
CA VAL A 276 -18.45 10.75 -5.80
C VAL A 276 -18.84 12.03 -6.51
N ASP A 277 -18.88 13.13 -5.76
CA ASP A 277 -19.28 14.44 -6.29
C ASP A 277 -18.20 15.11 -7.13
N LYS A 278 -16.94 14.82 -6.80
CA LYS A 278 -15.76 15.28 -7.55
C LYS A 278 -14.91 14.08 -7.87
N ASN A 279 -14.39 14.04 -9.08
CA ASN A 279 -13.49 12.96 -9.52
C ASN A 279 -12.07 13.19 -8.98
N VAL A 280 -11.97 13.30 -7.67
CA VAL A 280 -10.75 13.60 -6.93
C VAL A 280 -10.60 12.61 -5.79
N PHE A 281 -9.39 12.16 -5.53
CA PHE A 281 -9.05 11.47 -4.30
C PHE A 281 -7.78 12.06 -3.70
N SER A 282 -7.60 11.92 -2.39
CA SER A 282 -6.47 12.52 -1.69
C SER A 282 -5.96 11.66 -0.55
N PHE A 283 -4.66 11.77 -0.28
CA PHE A 283 -3.97 11.02 0.75
C PHE A 283 -3.36 11.93 1.80
N PHE A 284 -3.60 11.57 3.05
CA PHE A 284 -2.85 12.02 4.21
C PHE A 284 -2.13 10.81 4.81
N LEU A 285 -0.81 10.82 4.88
CA LEU A 285 0.01 9.79 5.53
C LEU A 285 0.60 10.35 6.82
N ASN A 286 0.24 9.76 7.96
CA ASN A 286 0.76 10.21 9.24
C ASN A 286 2.17 9.66 9.45
N ARG A 287 3.11 10.54 9.70
CA ARG A 287 4.54 10.19 9.88
C ARG A 287 4.85 9.68 11.28
N ASP A 288 4.02 9.97 12.28
CA ASP A 288 4.19 9.37 13.61
C ASP A 288 3.94 7.85 13.51
N PRO A 289 4.94 7.00 13.81
CA PRO A 289 4.78 5.56 13.76
C PRO A 289 3.78 5.01 14.78
N LYS A 290 3.40 5.81 15.78
CA LYS A 290 2.45 5.45 16.84
C LYS A 290 1.03 5.95 16.56
N ALA A 291 0.84 6.81 15.56
CA ALA A 291 -0.46 7.37 15.24
C ALA A 291 -1.45 6.30 14.78
N GLN A 292 -2.67 6.40 15.25
CA GLN A 292 -3.81 5.60 14.80
C GLN A 292 -5.00 6.53 14.50
N PRO A 293 -5.52 6.55 13.27
CA PRO A 293 -5.04 5.82 12.09
C PRO A 293 -3.67 6.32 11.59
N GLY A 294 -2.96 5.46 10.87
CA GLY A 294 -1.66 5.80 10.26
C GLY A 294 -1.76 6.77 9.08
N GLY A 295 -2.97 7.06 8.62
CA GLY A 295 -3.28 7.97 7.53
C GLY A 295 -4.75 7.91 7.16
N GLU A 296 -5.12 8.62 6.11
CA GLU A 296 -6.49 8.63 5.57
C GLU A 296 -6.48 8.81 4.05
N LEU A 297 -7.23 7.98 3.35
CA LEU A 297 -7.61 8.16 1.96
C LEU A 297 -9.02 8.77 1.92
N MET A 298 -9.17 9.85 1.17
CA MET A 298 -10.44 10.52 0.94
C MET A 298 -10.84 10.39 -0.53
N LEU A 299 -12.04 9.86 -0.80
CA LEU A 299 -12.61 9.81 -2.15
C LEU A 299 -13.67 10.92 -2.30
N GLY A 300 -13.62 11.63 -3.41
CA GLY A 300 -14.55 12.72 -3.73
C GLY A 300 -14.15 14.10 -3.21
N GLY A 301 -12.92 14.25 -2.65
CA GLY A 301 -12.50 15.56 -2.17
C GLY A 301 -11.23 15.59 -1.35
N THR A 302 -11.08 16.66 -0.57
CA THR A 302 -9.94 16.97 0.30
C THR A 302 -10.42 17.39 1.68
N ASP A 303 -9.54 17.37 2.68
CA ASP A 303 -9.82 17.90 4.00
C ASP A 303 -8.71 18.85 4.45
N SER A 304 -9.03 20.11 4.62
CA SER A 304 -8.08 21.17 4.98
C SER A 304 -7.44 20.99 6.35
N LYS A 305 -7.98 20.13 7.22
CA LYS A 305 -7.33 19.78 8.50
C LYS A 305 -6.01 19.06 8.32
N TYR A 306 -5.80 18.39 7.16
CA TYR A 306 -4.64 17.57 6.87
C TYR A 306 -3.49 18.31 6.16
N TYR A 307 -3.68 19.57 5.78
CA TYR A 307 -2.61 20.34 5.12
C TYR A 307 -2.59 21.80 5.56
N ARG A 308 -1.48 22.47 5.28
CA ARG A 308 -1.26 23.87 5.54
C ARG A 308 -0.98 24.63 4.25
N GLY A 309 -1.41 25.87 4.19
CA GLY A 309 -1.25 26.72 3.00
C GLY A 309 -2.16 26.32 1.85
N SER A 310 -1.79 26.69 0.64
CA SER A 310 -2.56 26.43 -0.57
C SER A 310 -2.06 25.19 -1.29
N LEU A 311 -2.97 24.42 -1.87
CA LEU A 311 -2.65 23.34 -2.79
C LEU A 311 -2.03 23.91 -4.07
N MET A 312 -0.85 23.43 -4.43
CA MET A 312 -0.19 23.74 -5.70
C MET A 312 -0.37 22.55 -6.63
N PHE A 313 -0.83 22.83 -7.85
CA PHE A 313 -1.18 21.78 -8.80
C PHE A 313 -0.14 21.67 -9.92
N HIS A 314 0.21 20.44 -10.27
CA HIS A 314 1.13 20.04 -11.32
C HIS A 314 0.40 19.16 -12.32
N ASN A 315 0.42 19.55 -13.60
CA ASN A 315 -0.29 18.82 -14.65
C ASN A 315 0.32 17.43 -14.87
N VAL A 316 -0.54 16.45 -15.07
CA VAL A 316 -0.13 15.10 -15.50
C VAL A 316 0.36 15.18 -16.94
N THR A 317 1.63 14.83 -17.15
CA THR A 317 2.28 14.88 -18.47
C THR A 317 1.90 13.67 -19.33
N ARG A 318 1.61 12.52 -18.69
CA ARG A 318 1.18 11.29 -19.36
C ARG A 318 0.16 10.55 -18.49
N GLN A 319 -1.06 10.42 -18.99
CA GLN A 319 -2.16 9.70 -18.30
C GLN A 319 -1.99 8.17 -18.39
N ALA A 320 -1.02 7.66 -17.65
CA ALA A 320 -0.72 6.25 -17.44
C ALA A 320 -0.50 6.03 -15.95
N TYR A 321 0.61 6.51 -15.43
CA TYR A 321 0.84 6.78 -14.01
C TYR A 321 0.36 8.21 -13.69
N TRP A 322 0.39 8.60 -12.43
CA TRP A 322 0.30 9.99 -12.00
C TRP A 322 1.66 10.68 -12.19
N GLN A 323 2.01 10.85 -13.47
CA GLN A 323 3.30 11.32 -13.95
C GLN A 323 3.27 12.83 -14.10
N ILE A 324 4.24 13.54 -13.51
CA ILE A 324 4.40 14.99 -13.54
C ILE A 324 5.83 15.35 -13.94
N HIS A 325 6.01 16.53 -14.47
CA HIS A 325 7.35 17.06 -14.75
C HIS A 325 8.03 17.49 -13.45
N MET A 326 9.29 17.09 -13.26
CA MET A 326 10.19 17.54 -12.20
C MET A 326 11.31 18.37 -12.80
N ASP A 327 11.48 19.60 -12.30
CA ASP A 327 12.49 20.53 -12.84
C ASP A 327 13.90 20.07 -12.49
N GLN A 328 14.12 19.68 -11.22
CA GLN A 328 15.37 19.14 -10.69
C GLN A 328 15.20 18.63 -9.25
N LEU A 329 16.22 17.95 -8.74
CA LEU A 329 16.33 17.58 -7.33
C LEU A 329 17.68 18.05 -6.80
N ASP A 330 17.67 18.90 -5.78
CA ASP A 330 18.86 19.49 -5.15
C ASP A 330 19.17 18.83 -3.81
N VAL A 331 20.44 18.55 -3.53
CA VAL A 331 20.96 18.07 -2.25
C VAL A 331 21.81 19.16 -1.63
N GLY A 332 21.21 19.94 -0.75
CA GLY A 332 21.84 21.17 -0.23
C GLY A 332 22.27 22.10 -1.37
N SER A 333 23.49 22.63 -1.26
CA SER A 333 24.12 23.41 -2.32
C SER A 333 25.18 22.62 -3.12
N SER A 334 25.34 21.31 -2.81
CA SER A 334 26.49 20.52 -3.29
C SER A 334 26.20 19.69 -4.52
N LEU A 335 24.97 19.25 -4.72
CA LEU A 335 24.59 18.35 -5.81
C LEU A 335 23.21 18.69 -6.36
N THR A 336 23.09 18.68 -7.67
CA THR A 336 21.81 18.68 -8.39
C THR A 336 21.76 17.46 -9.30
N VAL A 337 20.68 16.68 -9.20
CA VAL A 337 20.35 15.58 -10.12
C VAL A 337 19.08 15.91 -10.90
N CYS A 338 18.73 15.12 -11.91
CA CYS A 338 17.65 15.45 -12.85
C CYS A 338 17.88 16.81 -13.52
N LYS A 339 19.13 17.10 -13.91
CA LYS A 339 19.49 18.38 -14.52
C LYS A 339 18.81 18.58 -15.87
N GLY A 340 18.10 19.69 -16.02
CA GLY A 340 17.39 20.03 -17.26
C GLY A 340 15.99 19.46 -17.33
N GLY A 341 15.49 18.87 -16.23
CA GLY A 341 14.15 18.32 -16.10
C GLY A 341 14.09 16.82 -16.36
N CYS A 342 13.18 16.17 -15.68
CA CYS A 342 12.88 14.75 -15.81
C CYS A 342 11.41 14.48 -15.49
N GLU A 343 10.98 13.25 -15.63
CA GLU A 343 9.62 12.83 -15.28
C GLU A 343 9.62 12.12 -13.94
N ALA A 344 8.61 12.40 -13.13
CA ALA A 344 8.40 11.76 -11.84
C ALA A 344 6.96 11.25 -11.74
N ILE A 345 6.76 10.11 -11.08
CA ILE A 345 5.44 9.62 -10.72
C ILE A 345 5.21 9.78 -9.22
N VAL A 346 3.98 10.11 -8.83
CA VAL A 346 3.57 10.17 -7.42
C VAL A 346 2.88 8.87 -7.09
N ASP A 347 3.51 8.06 -6.22
CA ASP A 347 3.15 6.65 -6.04
C ASP A 347 3.00 6.27 -4.56
N THR A 348 1.76 6.00 -4.14
CA THR A 348 1.41 5.53 -2.78
C THR A 348 1.70 4.05 -2.55
N GLY A 349 2.05 3.30 -3.58
CA GLY A 349 2.48 1.90 -3.51
C GLY A 349 3.98 1.73 -3.26
N THR A 350 4.75 2.83 -3.30
CA THR A 350 6.19 2.85 -3.07
C THR A 350 6.52 3.70 -1.84
N SER A 351 7.32 3.16 -0.90
CA SER A 351 7.69 3.93 0.30
C SER A 351 8.76 4.97 0.04
N LEU A 352 9.75 4.64 -0.77
CA LEU A 352 10.99 5.42 -0.94
C LEU A 352 10.84 6.42 -2.09
N ILE A 353 11.77 7.36 -2.17
CA ILE A 353 12.02 8.13 -3.38
C ILE A 353 12.98 7.31 -4.23
N VAL A 354 12.53 6.94 -5.42
CA VAL A 354 13.29 6.10 -6.35
C VAL A 354 13.72 6.93 -7.55
N GLY A 355 14.95 6.72 -8.04
CA GLY A 355 15.45 7.40 -9.23
C GLY A 355 16.49 6.57 -9.96
N PRO A 356 17.01 7.06 -11.12
CA PRO A 356 18.05 6.39 -11.87
C PRO A 356 19.27 6.04 -11.00
N VAL A 357 19.80 4.85 -11.18
CA VAL A 357 20.83 4.26 -10.31
C VAL A 357 22.03 5.17 -10.13
N GLU A 358 22.53 5.78 -11.21
CA GLU A 358 23.71 6.64 -11.14
C GLU A 358 23.44 7.95 -10.40
N GLU A 359 22.28 8.58 -10.65
CA GLU A 359 21.90 9.83 -9.99
C GLU A 359 21.68 9.61 -8.48
N VAL A 360 21.00 8.50 -8.12
CA VAL A 360 20.82 8.13 -6.72
C VAL A 360 22.14 7.76 -6.05
N ARG A 361 23.06 7.13 -6.74
CA ARG A 361 24.40 6.83 -6.21
C ARG A 361 25.15 8.11 -5.82
N GLU A 362 25.11 9.15 -6.68
CA GLU A 362 25.71 10.44 -6.37
C GLU A 362 24.99 11.13 -5.20
N LEU A 363 23.66 11.05 -5.13
CA LEU A 363 22.87 11.54 -4.01
C LEU A 363 23.28 10.84 -2.70
N GLN A 364 23.39 9.52 -2.70
CA GLN A 364 23.78 8.73 -1.52
C GLN A 364 25.18 9.11 -1.02
N LYS A 365 26.13 9.36 -1.93
CA LYS A 365 27.46 9.90 -1.58
C LYS A 365 27.36 11.28 -0.93
N ALA A 366 26.52 12.17 -1.51
CA ALA A 366 26.36 13.53 -1.00
C ALA A 366 25.77 13.58 0.41
N ILE A 367 24.90 12.65 0.77
CA ILE A 367 24.36 12.50 2.13
C ILE A 367 25.21 11.59 3.05
N GLY A 368 26.32 11.05 2.53
CA GLY A 368 27.22 10.20 3.32
C GLY A 368 26.62 8.85 3.71
N ALA A 369 25.71 8.31 2.91
CA ALA A 369 25.10 7.00 3.13
C ALA A 369 26.00 5.87 2.66
N VAL A 370 25.95 4.72 3.36
CA VAL A 370 26.75 3.53 3.12
C VAL A 370 25.89 2.46 2.46
N PRO A 371 26.33 1.88 1.34
CA PRO A 371 25.54 0.87 0.64
C PRO A 371 25.37 -0.41 1.46
N LEU A 372 24.14 -0.94 1.46
CA LEU A 372 23.74 -2.24 1.98
C LEU A 372 23.47 -3.20 0.82
N ILE A 373 23.11 -4.44 1.14
CA ILE A 373 22.62 -5.40 0.14
C ILE A 373 21.27 -4.94 -0.44
N GLN A 374 20.94 -5.43 -1.64
CA GLN A 374 19.66 -5.16 -2.33
C GLN A 374 19.39 -3.67 -2.68
N GLY A 375 20.44 -2.85 -2.78
CA GLY A 375 20.31 -1.46 -3.22
C GLY A 375 19.85 -0.48 -2.15
N GLU A 376 19.76 -0.91 -0.89
CA GLU A 376 19.51 -0.02 0.25
C GLU A 376 20.80 0.69 0.71
N TYR A 377 20.63 1.76 1.46
CA TYR A 377 21.73 2.52 2.05
C TYR A 377 21.44 2.83 3.51
N MET A 378 22.46 2.73 4.34
CA MET A 378 22.43 3.10 5.75
C MET A 378 23.02 4.50 5.95
N ILE A 379 22.40 5.26 6.83
CA ILE A 379 22.91 6.55 7.30
C ILE A 379 23.31 6.38 8.77
N PRO A 380 24.51 6.80 9.20
CA PRO A 380 24.83 6.85 10.63
C PRO A 380 23.82 7.74 11.39
N CYS A 381 23.07 7.17 12.33
CA CYS A 381 21.94 7.86 12.97
C CYS A 381 22.37 9.15 13.69
N GLU A 382 23.59 9.20 14.21
CA GLU A 382 24.18 10.36 14.87
C GLU A 382 24.44 11.53 13.92
N LYS A 383 24.52 11.26 12.61
CA LYS A 383 24.75 12.28 11.57
C LYS A 383 23.47 12.88 11.02
N VAL A 384 22.30 12.29 11.29
CA VAL A 384 21.04 12.71 10.68
C VAL A 384 20.77 14.20 10.84
N SER A 385 21.01 14.79 12.01
CA SER A 385 20.79 16.21 12.25
C SER A 385 21.72 17.17 11.48
N SER A 386 22.83 16.65 10.95
CA SER A 386 23.80 17.42 10.18
C SER A 386 23.72 17.21 8.65
N LEU A 387 22.79 16.38 8.21
CA LEU A 387 22.61 16.09 6.78
C LEU A 387 22.02 17.30 6.03
N PRO A 388 22.26 17.41 4.72
CA PRO A 388 21.71 18.49 3.90
C PRO A 388 20.19 18.30 3.73
N GLN A 389 19.46 19.39 3.52
CA GLN A 389 18.11 19.36 3.01
C GLN A 389 18.11 18.83 1.57
N VAL A 390 17.12 18.01 1.22
CA VAL A 390 16.87 17.61 -0.15
C VAL A 390 15.64 18.35 -0.67
N THR A 391 15.74 18.97 -1.84
CA THR A 391 14.65 19.78 -2.39
C THR A 391 14.25 19.26 -3.76
N VAL A 392 12.99 18.83 -3.87
CA VAL A 392 12.35 18.48 -5.14
C VAL A 392 11.75 19.76 -5.74
N LYS A 393 12.10 20.13 -6.96
CA LYS A 393 11.54 21.29 -7.66
C LYS A 393 10.49 20.85 -8.68
N LEU A 394 9.29 21.37 -8.55
CA LEU A 394 8.16 21.08 -9.42
C LEU A 394 7.50 22.38 -9.87
N GLY A 395 7.55 22.69 -11.16
CA GLY A 395 6.95 23.90 -11.72
C GLY A 395 7.46 25.19 -11.06
N GLY A 396 8.75 25.25 -10.78
CA GLY A 396 9.42 26.37 -10.14
C GLY A 396 9.20 26.50 -8.63
N LYS A 397 8.45 25.57 -8.00
CA LYS A 397 8.23 25.56 -6.55
C LYS A 397 9.13 24.52 -5.87
N ASP A 398 9.69 24.92 -4.73
CA ASP A 398 10.52 24.09 -3.89
C ASP A 398 9.67 23.23 -2.92
N TYR A 399 9.92 21.93 -2.92
CA TYR A 399 9.37 20.94 -1.99
C TYR A 399 10.52 20.36 -1.18
N ALA A 400 10.76 20.94 -0.01
CA ALA A 400 11.88 20.60 0.85
C ALA A 400 11.61 19.38 1.71
N LEU A 401 12.58 18.47 1.76
CA LEU A 401 12.65 17.34 2.68
C LEU A 401 13.78 17.57 3.66
N SER A 402 13.47 17.66 4.93
CA SER A 402 14.47 17.70 5.99
C SER A 402 15.16 16.35 6.14
N PRO A 403 16.32 16.26 6.79
CA PRO A 403 16.96 14.98 7.08
C PRO A 403 16.04 13.97 7.79
N GLU A 404 15.20 14.45 8.70
CA GLU A 404 14.21 13.61 9.40
C GLU A 404 13.10 13.11 8.47
N ASP A 405 12.90 13.76 7.32
CA ASP A 405 11.91 13.32 6.34
C ASP A 405 12.42 12.13 5.53
N TYR A 406 13.71 12.10 5.18
CA TYR A 406 14.28 11.05 4.34
C TYR A 406 15.22 10.06 5.05
N ALA A 407 15.60 10.29 6.32
CA ALA A 407 16.31 9.30 7.13
C ALA A 407 15.31 8.48 7.94
N LEU A 408 15.08 7.24 7.53
CA LEU A 408 14.08 6.36 8.12
C LEU A 408 14.65 5.67 9.37
N LYS A 409 14.22 6.09 10.56
CA LYS A 409 14.64 5.47 11.83
C LYS A 409 13.91 4.15 12.05
N VAL A 410 14.68 3.08 12.17
CA VAL A 410 14.23 1.70 12.37
C VAL A 410 14.76 1.20 13.71
N SER A 411 13.88 1.00 14.68
CA SER A 411 14.28 0.47 16.00
C SER A 411 13.79 -0.96 16.17
N GLN A 412 14.73 -1.86 16.50
CA GLN A 412 14.46 -3.28 16.75
C GLN A 412 15.31 -3.78 17.91
N ALA A 413 14.68 -4.48 18.85
CA ALA A 413 15.36 -5.11 20.00
C ALA A 413 16.35 -4.17 20.72
N GLY A 414 16.04 -2.85 20.81
CA GLY A 414 16.89 -1.86 21.44
C GLY A 414 17.97 -1.23 20.56
N THR A 415 18.14 -1.71 19.33
CA THR A 415 19.06 -1.12 18.34
C THR A 415 18.29 -0.25 17.36
N THR A 416 18.77 0.95 17.08
CA THR A 416 18.19 1.86 16.09
C THR A 416 19.14 1.97 14.90
N VAL A 417 18.62 1.71 13.70
CA VAL A 417 19.30 1.87 12.42
C VAL A 417 18.59 2.95 11.62
N CYS A 418 19.35 3.79 10.93
CA CYS A 418 18.80 4.81 10.05
C CYS A 418 19.06 4.42 8.59
N LEU A 419 17.98 4.24 7.83
CA LEU A 419 18.04 3.90 6.41
C LEU A 419 17.80 5.13 5.57
N SER A 420 18.44 5.19 4.40
CA SER A 420 18.17 6.24 3.42
C SER A 420 16.78 6.06 2.82
N GLY A 421 16.03 7.12 2.69
CA GLY A 421 14.75 7.18 1.99
C GLY A 421 14.87 7.23 0.46
N PHE A 422 16.07 7.00 -0.08
CA PHE A 422 16.33 7.00 -1.53
C PHE A 422 16.81 5.63 -1.99
N MET A 423 16.40 5.21 -3.19
CA MET A 423 16.79 3.93 -3.79
C MET A 423 17.01 4.11 -5.29
N GLY A 424 18.11 3.52 -5.81
CA GLY A 424 18.40 3.52 -7.24
C GLY A 424 17.69 2.37 -7.96
N MET A 425 16.99 2.69 -9.05
CA MET A 425 16.39 1.71 -9.96
C MET A 425 16.26 2.30 -11.36
N ASP A 426 16.82 1.59 -12.35
CA ASP A 426 16.69 2.01 -13.75
C ASP A 426 15.40 1.45 -14.35
N ILE A 427 14.61 2.35 -14.90
CA ILE A 427 13.38 2.04 -15.62
C ILE A 427 13.67 2.23 -17.10
N PRO A 428 13.67 1.15 -17.90
CA PRO A 428 14.04 1.25 -19.30
C PRO A 428 12.96 1.94 -20.15
N PRO A 429 13.35 2.55 -21.29
CA PRO A 429 12.38 2.99 -22.29
C PRO A 429 11.47 1.83 -22.75
N PRO A 430 10.20 2.09 -23.14
CA PRO A 430 9.56 3.41 -23.28
C PRO A 430 8.91 3.92 -21.97
N GLY A 431 9.07 3.22 -20.86
CA GLY A 431 8.50 3.61 -19.56
C GLY A 431 9.32 4.67 -18.85
N GLY A 432 10.62 4.57 -18.91
CA GLY A 432 11.56 5.43 -18.24
C GLY A 432 12.49 6.23 -19.18
N PRO A 433 13.50 6.96 -18.61
CA PRO A 433 13.80 6.99 -17.16
C PRO A 433 12.75 7.76 -16.37
N LEU A 434 12.47 7.34 -15.13
CA LEU A 434 11.51 7.97 -14.23
C LEU A 434 12.06 8.07 -12.80
N TRP A 435 11.66 9.13 -12.11
CA TRP A 435 11.69 9.20 -10.66
C TRP A 435 10.36 8.75 -10.08
N ILE A 436 10.36 8.26 -8.83
CA ILE A 436 9.17 7.88 -8.09
C ILE A 436 9.18 8.64 -6.77
N LEU A 437 8.14 9.43 -6.53
CA LEU A 437 7.90 10.14 -5.29
C LEU A 437 6.93 9.30 -4.44
N GLY A 438 7.51 8.44 -3.58
CA GLY A 438 6.73 7.53 -2.72
C GLY A 438 6.39 8.13 -1.35
N ASP A 439 6.10 7.26 -0.36
CA ASP A 439 5.62 7.65 0.98
C ASP A 439 6.54 8.64 1.70
N VAL A 440 7.87 8.58 1.48
CA VAL A 440 8.84 9.56 2.01
C VAL A 440 8.48 10.98 1.60
N PHE A 441 8.03 11.16 0.35
CA PHE A 441 7.58 12.44 -0.17
C PHE A 441 6.12 12.73 0.21
N ILE A 442 5.22 11.78 -0.01
CA ILE A 442 3.77 11.91 0.24
C ILE A 442 3.49 12.12 1.74
N GLY A 443 4.28 11.53 2.63
CA GLY A 443 4.15 11.75 4.07
C GLY A 443 4.53 13.16 4.52
N ARG A 444 5.35 13.89 3.75
CA ARG A 444 5.70 15.30 4.00
C ARG A 444 4.69 16.24 3.32
N TYR A 445 4.08 15.81 2.22
CA TYR A 445 3.16 16.62 1.41
C TYR A 445 1.84 15.88 1.23
N TYR A 446 0.78 16.46 1.77
CA TYR A 446 -0.60 16.03 1.49
C TYR A 446 -0.82 16.06 -0.02
N THR A 447 -1.31 14.96 -0.57
CA THR A 447 -1.35 14.77 -2.01
C THR A 447 -2.79 14.59 -2.51
N VAL A 448 -3.14 15.33 -3.54
CA VAL A 448 -4.45 15.32 -4.20
C VAL A 448 -4.29 14.84 -5.64
N PHE A 449 -5.09 13.87 -6.03
CA PHE A 449 -5.13 13.30 -7.37
C PHE A 449 -6.43 13.72 -8.04
N ASP A 450 -6.34 14.68 -8.97
CA ASP A 450 -7.49 15.31 -9.62
C ASP A 450 -7.68 14.74 -11.04
N ARG A 451 -8.71 13.88 -11.21
CA ARG A 451 -9.07 13.27 -12.49
C ARG A 451 -9.90 14.22 -13.38
N ASP A 452 -10.55 15.23 -12.81
CA ASP A 452 -11.31 16.21 -13.57
C ASP A 452 -10.40 17.09 -14.42
N GLN A 453 -9.22 17.46 -13.85
CA GLN A 453 -8.25 18.33 -14.51
C GLN A 453 -6.92 17.64 -14.83
N ASN A 454 -6.80 16.32 -14.56
CA ASN A 454 -5.59 15.51 -14.77
C ASN A 454 -4.34 16.20 -14.21
N ARG A 455 -4.32 16.40 -12.89
CA ARG A 455 -3.23 17.10 -12.17
C ARG A 455 -3.05 16.54 -10.78
N VAL A 456 -1.88 16.74 -10.21
CA VAL A 456 -1.53 16.38 -8.83
C VAL A 456 -1.42 17.65 -8.00
N GLY A 457 -2.15 17.75 -6.90
CA GLY A 457 -2.10 18.85 -5.95
C GLY A 457 -1.24 18.47 -4.74
N LEU A 458 -0.36 19.37 -4.32
CA LEU A 458 0.55 19.19 -3.20
C LEU A 458 0.46 20.36 -2.23
N ALA A 459 0.41 20.07 -0.93
CA ALA A 459 0.54 21.05 0.13
C ALA A 459 1.29 20.44 1.32
N GLU A 460 1.89 21.27 2.17
CA GLU A 460 2.57 20.77 3.37
C GLU A 460 1.58 20.02 4.27
N ALA A 461 1.90 18.77 4.63
CA ALA A 461 1.06 17.96 5.50
C ALA A 461 0.99 18.54 6.92
N ALA A 462 -0.20 18.56 7.52
CA ALA A 462 -0.38 18.96 8.91
C ALA A 462 0.31 17.95 9.83
N ARG A 463 0.94 18.44 10.88
CA ARG A 463 1.42 17.60 11.99
C ARG A 463 0.25 17.48 12.97
N LEU A 464 -0.33 16.31 13.07
CA LEU A 464 -1.47 15.98 13.95
C LEU A 464 -0.98 15.20 15.16
#